data_6a66bf595ebfab0b28026d5acda1486e
#
_entry.id   6a66bf595ebfab0b28026d5acda1486e
#
_cell.length_a   1.000
_cell.length_b   1.000
_cell.length_c   1.000
_cell.angle_alpha   90.00
_cell.angle_beta   90.00
_cell.angle_gamma   90.00
#
_symmetry.space_group_name_H-M   'P 1'
#
loop_
_entity.id
_entity.type
_entity.pdbx_description
1 polymer ?
#
loop_
_entity_poly.entity_id
_entity_poly.type
_entity_poly.pdbx_seq_one_letter_code
_entity_poly.pdbx_strand_id
1 'polypeptide(L)'
;MTFRHLAAALLSLALLQTGGIEPAAAATGQERVRTAKPTATKKAPVRYTIRKKTAKAVTLHKSTVRKPPPRKPALRKVSARRSLVAPVAPMAPVQVQPEVDRLGNPQLRSAAFVVVNQATGEVILEKKSDSVLPIASITKLMTAMVVLDGGQSLSEEIVITEDDLDTIKGTGSRLALGTRLTREQLLHLALMSSENRAASALGRSYPGGIAAFVKAMNVKARLVGLGDTRFSDSTGLDPTNVSSPRDLVRMVSAASTYPLIRRFSTSSEDHVEIRGRMHRFGNTNSLVRSPEWEIDVSKTGYIREAGRCLVMQARLLNQRVIIVLMDSEGRYTRTADAVRIKKWLEAVGAQRVAGLAPGENG
;
A
#
# COMPACT_ATOMS: atom_id res chain seq x y z
N MET A 1 38.92 -37.33 27.31
CA MET A 1 38.65 -36.96 28.73
C MET A 1 37.24 -36.44 28.82
N THR A 2 36.41 -37.20 29.40
CA THR A 2 35.00 -37.16 29.76
C THR A 2 34.68 -36.20 30.91
N PHE A 3 33.53 -35.49 30.84
CA PHE A 3 32.63 -35.10 31.94
C PHE A 3 31.35 -34.57 31.29
N ARG A 4 30.28 -35.14 31.27
CA ARG A 4 29.20 -35.85 32.00
C ARG A 4 28.62 -35.06 33.21
N HIS A 5 27.33 -34.73 33.07
CA HIS A 5 26.22 -34.62 34.03
C HIS A 5 26.15 -33.39 34.95
N LEU A 6 25.03 -32.64 34.98
CA LEU A 6 23.96 -32.82 35.99
C LEU A 6 22.68 -32.07 35.63
N ALA A 7 21.57 -32.81 35.62
CA ALA A 7 20.22 -32.32 35.70
C ALA A 7 19.84 -32.08 37.16
N ALA A 8 19.05 -31.05 37.44
CA ALA A 8 18.30 -30.98 38.71
C ALA A 8 16.93 -30.30 38.45
N ALA A 9 15.89 -31.11 38.52
CA ALA A 9 14.51 -30.70 38.66
C ALA A 9 14.26 -30.23 40.10
N LEU A 10 13.49 -29.16 40.27
CA LEU A 10 12.84 -28.85 41.55
C LEU A 10 11.35 -28.59 41.32
N LEU A 11 10.57 -29.62 41.65
CA LEU A 11 9.15 -29.64 41.91
C LEU A 11 8.96 -29.03 43.31
N SER A 12 8.13 -28.01 43.49
CA SER A 12 7.63 -27.60 44.80
C SER A 12 6.10 -27.49 44.76
N LEU A 13 5.53 -28.43 45.44
CA LEU A 13 4.14 -28.64 45.82
C LEU A 13 3.86 -27.69 47.01
N ALA A 14 2.79 -26.91 46.98
CA ALA A 14 2.23 -26.28 48.16
C ALA A 14 0.69 -26.41 48.16
N LEU A 15 0.23 -27.08 49.21
CA LEU A 15 -1.17 -27.46 49.52
C LEU A 15 -2.02 -26.24 49.95
N LEU A 16 -3.28 -26.36 49.58
CA LEU A 16 -4.55 -26.02 50.24
C LEU A 16 -4.50 -25.16 51.49
N GLN A 17 -5.28 -24.07 51.48
CA GLN A 17 -6.15 -23.68 52.60
C GLN A 17 -7.53 -23.29 52.09
N THR A 18 -8.51 -24.07 52.49
CA THR A 18 -9.95 -23.84 52.40
C THR A 18 -10.36 -22.87 53.52
N GLY A 19 -10.93 -21.72 53.13
CA GLY A 19 -11.62 -20.81 54.03
C GLY A 19 -13.03 -20.57 53.51
N GLY A 20 -14.01 -21.28 54.08
CA GLY A 20 -15.42 -21.06 53.81
C GLY A 20 -15.91 -19.77 54.47
N ILE A 21 -16.75 -19.04 53.78
CA ILE A 21 -17.63 -18.01 54.36
C ILE A 21 -19.03 -18.26 53.79
N GLU A 22 -19.95 -18.49 54.67
CA GLU A 22 -21.38 -18.68 54.44
C GLU A 22 -22.08 -17.48 53.84
N PRO A 23 -23.26 -17.67 53.20
CA PRO A 23 -24.00 -16.60 52.56
C PRO A 23 -24.91 -15.87 53.56
N ALA A 24 -24.86 -14.55 53.54
CA ALA A 24 -25.83 -13.70 54.23
C ALA A 24 -27.09 -13.53 53.36
N ALA A 25 -28.23 -13.82 53.97
CA ALA A 25 -29.56 -13.80 53.37
C ALA A 25 -30.14 -12.39 53.20
N ALA A 26 -30.80 -12.23 52.09
CA ALA A 26 -32.05 -11.52 51.80
C ALA A 26 -32.38 -10.19 52.49
N ALA A 27 -32.55 -9.18 51.65
CA ALA A 27 -33.60 -8.16 51.90
C ALA A 27 -34.30 -7.86 50.56
N THR A 28 -35.55 -8.30 50.48
CA THR A 28 -36.53 -8.05 49.42
C THR A 28 -36.96 -6.58 49.45
N GLY A 29 -36.64 -5.82 48.40
CA GLY A 29 -37.24 -4.53 48.07
C GLY A 29 -37.85 -4.57 46.69
N GLN A 30 -39.16 -4.86 46.58
CA GLN A 30 -39.91 -4.73 45.35
C GLN A 30 -40.21 -3.24 45.11
N GLU A 31 -39.49 -2.65 44.19
CA GLU A 31 -39.86 -1.34 43.65
C GLU A 31 -40.52 -1.57 42.28
N ARG A 32 -41.83 -1.29 42.21
CA ARG A 32 -42.67 -1.36 41.02
C ARG A 32 -42.24 -0.26 40.05
N VAL A 33 -41.51 -0.58 39.02
CA VAL A 33 -41.32 0.32 37.87
C VAL A 33 -42.56 0.28 37.00
N ARG A 34 -43.30 1.42 36.99
CA ARG A 34 -44.42 1.66 36.06
C ARG A 34 -43.89 1.74 34.63
N THR A 35 -44.30 0.78 33.81
CA THR A 35 -44.10 0.83 32.36
C THR A 35 -44.96 1.91 31.73
N ALA A 36 -44.37 3.00 31.28
CA ALA A 36 -45.02 3.98 30.43
C ALA A 36 -45.02 3.48 28.97
N LYS A 37 -46.20 3.34 28.38
CA LYS A 37 -46.38 3.07 26.95
C LYS A 37 -45.83 4.21 26.10
N PRO A 38 -45.06 3.95 25.07
CA PRO A 38 -44.68 4.99 24.11
C PRO A 38 -45.86 5.30 23.19
N THR A 39 -46.33 6.56 23.21
CA THR A 39 -47.28 7.13 22.30
C THR A 39 -46.68 7.24 20.90
N ALA A 40 -47.25 6.53 19.95
CA ALA A 40 -46.90 6.60 18.54
C ALA A 40 -47.34 7.92 17.92
N THR A 41 -46.42 8.84 17.69
CA THR A 41 -46.67 10.03 16.87
C THR A 41 -46.59 9.65 15.40
N LYS A 42 -47.73 9.61 14.72
CA LYS A 42 -47.87 9.46 13.26
C LYS A 42 -47.27 10.69 12.58
N LYS A 43 -46.10 10.61 11.98
CA LYS A 43 -45.61 11.60 11.03
C LYS A 43 -46.31 11.39 9.68
N ALA A 44 -46.96 12.44 9.19
CA ALA A 44 -47.61 12.48 7.89
C ALA A 44 -46.57 12.38 6.76
N PRO A 45 -46.91 11.76 5.61
CA PRO A 45 -46.01 11.64 4.47
C PRO A 45 -45.82 13.00 3.77
N VAL A 46 -44.58 13.41 3.63
CA VAL A 46 -44.20 14.57 2.82
C VAL A 46 -44.39 14.19 1.35
N ARG A 47 -45.39 14.77 0.69
CA ARG A 47 -45.60 14.67 -0.75
C ARG A 47 -44.57 15.56 -1.46
N TYR A 48 -43.59 14.95 -2.11
CA TYR A 48 -42.73 15.63 -3.09
C TYR A 48 -43.52 15.80 -4.41
N THR A 49 -43.87 17.03 -4.73
CA THR A 49 -44.42 17.38 -6.05
C THR A 49 -43.30 17.54 -7.05
N ILE A 50 -43.16 16.58 -7.96
CA ILE A 50 -42.28 16.67 -9.11
C ILE A 50 -42.84 17.70 -10.09
N ARG A 51 -42.26 18.88 -10.14
CA ARG A 51 -42.51 19.88 -11.18
C ARG A 51 -41.91 19.39 -12.49
N LYS A 52 -42.75 18.87 -13.40
CA LYS A 52 -42.36 18.62 -14.80
C LYS A 52 -42.05 19.95 -15.47
N LYS A 53 -40.76 20.21 -15.74
CA LYS A 53 -40.37 21.26 -16.68
C LYS A 53 -40.65 20.72 -18.10
N THR A 54 -41.59 21.33 -18.80
CA THR A 54 -41.86 21.13 -20.22
C THR A 54 -40.62 21.50 -21.02
N ALA A 55 -40.05 20.54 -21.73
CA ALA A 55 -38.98 20.78 -22.69
C ALA A 55 -39.59 21.45 -23.93
N LYS A 56 -39.14 22.68 -24.24
CA LYS A 56 -39.39 23.33 -25.53
C LYS A 56 -38.65 22.54 -26.63
N ALA A 57 -39.42 22.09 -27.62
CA ALA A 57 -38.88 21.49 -28.82
C ALA A 57 -38.01 22.51 -29.57
N VAL A 58 -36.72 22.20 -29.70
CA VAL A 58 -35.79 22.92 -30.58
C VAL A 58 -35.88 22.26 -31.95
N THR A 59 -36.36 23.00 -32.92
CA THR A 59 -36.46 22.60 -34.32
C THR A 59 -35.03 22.49 -34.88
N LEU A 60 -34.59 21.29 -35.22
CA LEU A 60 -33.29 21.07 -35.91
C LEU A 60 -33.44 21.50 -37.36
N HIS A 61 -32.79 22.58 -37.75
CA HIS A 61 -32.52 22.89 -39.15
C HIS A 61 -31.50 21.91 -39.70
N LYS A 62 -31.92 21.07 -40.66
CA LYS A 62 -31.03 20.27 -41.50
C LYS A 62 -30.19 21.19 -42.35
N SER A 63 -28.95 21.44 -41.98
CA SER A 63 -27.93 21.99 -42.89
C SER A 63 -27.36 20.84 -43.73
N THR A 64 -27.64 20.89 -45.00
CA THR A 64 -27.07 19.99 -46.02
C THR A 64 -25.60 20.37 -46.25
N VAL A 65 -24.69 19.68 -45.60
CA VAL A 65 -23.26 19.78 -45.90
C VAL A 65 -22.95 19.04 -47.21
N ARG A 66 -22.74 19.81 -48.29
CA ARG A 66 -22.22 19.30 -49.56
C ARG A 66 -20.82 18.78 -49.36
N LYS A 67 -20.57 17.47 -49.60
CA LYS A 67 -19.24 16.90 -49.68
C LYS A 67 -18.49 17.51 -50.85
N PRO A 68 -17.22 17.95 -50.66
CA PRO A 68 -16.37 18.33 -51.81
C PRO A 68 -15.94 17.09 -52.57
N PRO A 69 -15.73 17.20 -53.89
CA PRO A 69 -15.32 16.08 -54.73
C PRO A 69 -13.89 15.62 -54.41
N PRO A 70 -13.54 14.33 -54.63
CA PRO A 70 -12.24 13.80 -54.33
C PRO A 70 -11.18 14.41 -55.25
N ARG A 71 -10.20 15.11 -54.69
CA ARG A 71 -9.00 15.58 -55.40
C ARG A 71 -8.08 14.39 -55.62
N LYS A 72 -7.77 14.11 -56.90
CA LYS A 72 -6.76 13.15 -57.30
C LYS A 72 -5.39 13.61 -56.80
N PRO A 73 -4.56 12.71 -56.19
CA PRO A 73 -3.22 13.10 -55.77
C PRO A 73 -2.32 13.34 -57.00
N ALA A 74 -1.81 14.57 -57.14
CA ALA A 74 -0.78 14.89 -58.08
C ALA A 74 0.54 14.23 -57.63
N LEU A 75 1.06 13.32 -58.40
CA LEU A 75 2.41 12.73 -58.23
C LEU A 75 3.46 13.81 -58.39
N ARG A 76 3.92 14.37 -57.30
CA ARG A 76 5.09 15.25 -57.24
C ARG A 76 6.33 14.35 -57.31
N LYS A 77 7.02 14.36 -58.44
CA LYS A 77 8.34 13.71 -58.60
C LYS A 77 9.31 14.40 -57.62
N VAL A 78 9.60 13.71 -56.50
CA VAL A 78 10.68 14.11 -55.58
C VAL A 78 11.97 13.55 -56.21
N SER A 79 12.82 14.44 -56.70
CA SER A 79 14.18 14.09 -57.09
C SER A 79 14.96 13.70 -55.85
N ALA A 80 15.36 12.44 -55.74
CA ALA A 80 16.19 11.96 -54.65
C ALA A 80 17.59 12.57 -54.76
N ARG A 81 17.83 13.66 -54.06
CA ARG A 81 19.18 14.07 -53.70
C ARG A 81 19.70 13.07 -52.65
N ARG A 82 20.59 12.23 -53.08
CA ARG A 82 21.33 11.28 -52.25
C ARG A 82 22.27 12.12 -51.35
N SER A 83 21.81 12.54 -50.19
CA SER A 83 22.67 13.07 -49.14
C SER A 83 23.53 11.94 -48.62
N LEU A 84 24.82 12.01 -48.86
CA LEU A 84 25.81 11.17 -48.19
C LEU A 84 25.77 11.56 -46.67
N VAL A 85 24.96 10.82 -45.91
CA VAL A 85 25.03 10.87 -44.47
C VAL A 85 26.29 10.13 -44.07
N ALA A 86 27.29 10.86 -43.61
CA ALA A 86 28.44 10.27 -42.95
C ALA A 86 27.99 9.38 -41.78
N PRO A 87 28.62 8.23 -41.55
CA PRO A 87 28.26 7.39 -40.41
C PRO A 87 28.48 8.19 -39.13
N VAL A 88 27.38 8.47 -38.41
CA VAL A 88 27.43 9.01 -37.05
C VAL A 88 28.05 7.94 -36.18
N ALA A 89 29.25 8.18 -35.69
CA ALA A 89 29.85 7.33 -34.68
C ALA A 89 28.87 7.13 -33.52
N PRO A 90 28.75 5.91 -32.96
CA PRO A 90 27.89 5.69 -31.82
C PRO A 90 28.35 6.59 -30.67
N MET A 91 27.51 7.57 -30.34
CA MET A 91 27.74 8.38 -29.15
C MET A 91 27.75 7.46 -27.95
N ALA A 92 28.84 7.45 -27.20
CA ALA A 92 28.91 6.78 -25.91
C ALA A 92 27.70 7.23 -25.06
N PRO A 93 27.06 6.35 -24.30
CA PRO A 93 25.91 6.70 -23.47
C PRO A 93 26.34 7.85 -22.55
N VAL A 94 25.68 9.00 -22.69
CA VAL A 94 25.87 10.12 -21.76
C VAL A 94 25.45 9.61 -20.40
N GLN A 95 26.41 9.36 -19.53
CA GLN A 95 26.17 9.02 -18.13
C GLN A 95 25.68 10.32 -17.46
N VAL A 96 24.36 10.47 -17.38
CA VAL A 96 23.73 11.54 -16.61
C VAL A 96 24.03 11.25 -15.15
N GLN A 97 25.03 11.95 -14.60
CA GLN A 97 25.34 11.92 -13.17
C GLN A 97 24.09 12.35 -12.39
N PRO A 98 23.73 11.64 -11.28
CA PRO A 98 22.61 12.06 -10.46
C PRO A 98 22.88 13.46 -9.89
N GLU A 99 21.86 14.34 -9.90
CA GLU A 99 21.93 15.61 -9.20
C GLU A 99 22.18 15.37 -7.72
N VAL A 100 23.28 15.89 -7.19
CA VAL A 100 23.68 15.77 -5.79
C VAL A 100 23.69 17.13 -5.10
N ASP A 101 23.48 17.13 -3.79
CA ASP A 101 23.64 18.31 -2.95
C ASP A 101 25.15 18.59 -2.66
N ARG A 102 25.43 19.63 -1.85
CA ARG A 102 26.82 19.98 -1.47
C ARG A 102 27.55 18.91 -0.68
N LEU A 103 26.83 17.95 -0.10
CA LEU A 103 27.35 16.81 0.66
C LEU A 103 27.49 15.56 -0.22
N GLY A 104 27.17 15.64 -1.51
CA GLY A 104 27.23 14.52 -2.43
C GLY A 104 26.01 13.57 -2.34
N ASN A 105 24.95 13.91 -1.59
CA ASN A 105 23.73 13.11 -1.50
C ASN A 105 22.79 13.40 -2.67
N PRO A 106 21.99 12.42 -3.13
CA PRO A 106 21.05 12.63 -4.24
C PRO A 106 19.96 13.63 -3.83
N GLN A 107 19.64 14.56 -4.74
CA GLN A 107 18.53 15.51 -4.52
C GLN A 107 17.19 14.80 -4.66
N LEU A 108 16.53 14.51 -3.53
CA LEU A 108 15.22 13.88 -3.46
C LEU A 108 14.13 14.93 -3.23
N ARG A 109 12.96 14.71 -3.87
CA ARG A 109 11.79 15.61 -3.79
C ARG A 109 10.70 15.12 -2.85
N SER A 110 10.88 13.94 -2.24
CA SER A 110 10.04 13.48 -1.15
C SER A 110 10.29 14.31 0.11
N ALA A 111 9.23 14.70 0.82
CA ALA A 111 9.36 15.60 1.98
C ALA A 111 10.02 14.90 3.18
N ALA A 112 9.73 13.60 3.35
CA ALA A 112 10.35 12.75 4.36
C ALA A 112 10.76 11.42 3.73
N PHE A 113 11.94 10.90 4.12
CA PHE A 113 12.43 9.63 3.59
C PHE A 113 13.46 9.00 4.51
N VAL A 114 13.66 7.70 4.33
CA VAL A 114 14.78 6.96 4.89
C VAL A 114 15.16 5.81 3.96
N VAL A 115 16.46 5.58 3.80
CA VAL A 115 17.05 4.47 3.04
C VAL A 115 17.98 3.73 3.98
N VAL A 116 17.76 2.42 4.13
CA VAL A 116 18.48 1.59 5.12
C VAL A 116 19.00 0.33 4.46
N ASN A 117 20.23 -0.02 4.75
CA ASN A 117 20.74 -1.37 4.51
C ASN A 117 20.09 -2.33 5.52
N GLN A 118 19.26 -3.24 5.05
CA GLN A 118 18.50 -4.13 5.95
C GLN A 118 19.37 -5.10 6.73
N ALA A 119 20.50 -5.53 6.16
CA ALA A 119 21.36 -6.51 6.81
C ALA A 119 22.16 -5.92 7.99
N THR A 120 22.62 -4.67 7.83
CA THR A 120 23.46 -4.00 8.84
C THR A 120 22.67 -3.04 9.74
N GLY A 121 21.46 -2.62 9.31
CA GLY A 121 20.69 -1.55 9.96
C GLY A 121 21.25 -0.14 9.68
N GLU A 122 22.30 -0.01 8.87
CA GLU A 122 22.93 1.26 8.52
C GLU A 122 21.92 2.18 7.78
N VAL A 123 21.75 3.40 8.29
CA VAL A 123 20.99 4.44 7.63
C VAL A 123 21.88 5.08 6.56
N ILE A 124 21.52 4.88 5.29
CA ILE A 124 22.29 5.37 4.14
C ILE A 124 21.91 6.82 3.82
N LEU A 125 20.63 7.12 3.85
CA LEU A 125 20.05 8.43 3.59
C LEU A 125 18.82 8.64 4.48
N GLU A 126 18.65 9.83 5.02
CA GLU A 126 17.43 10.17 5.76
C GLU A 126 17.12 11.65 5.71
N LYS A 127 15.84 11.96 5.85
CA LYS A 127 15.31 13.31 6.03
C LYS A 127 13.96 13.20 6.75
N LYS A 128 13.82 13.90 7.88
CA LYS A 128 12.61 13.89 8.71
C LYS A 128 12.13 12.46 9.04
N SER A 129 13.09 11.57 9.34
CA SER A 129 12.83 10.14 9.49
C SER A 129 11.96 9.78 10.70
N ASP A 130 11.86 10.67 11.68
CA ASP A 130 11.04 10.52 12.90
C ASP A 130 9.70 11.28 12.82
N SER A 131 9.42 11.96 11.69
CA SER A 131 8.15 12.68 11.53
C SER A 131 6.99 11.72 11.38
N VAL A 132 5.97 11.86 12.24
CA VAL A 132 4.73 11.09 12.18
C VAL A 132 3.81 11.70 11.12
N LEU A 133 3.54 10.94 10.06
CA LEU A 133 2.77 11.39 8.89
C LEU A 133 1.68 10.36 8.54
N PRO A 134 0.58 10.78 7.91
CA PRO A 134 -0.38 9.85 7.33
C PRO A 134 0.30 8.96 6.28
N ILE A 135 -0.05 7.66 6.27
CA ILE A 135 0.65 6.66 5.43
C ILE A 135 -0.20 6.13 4.28
N ALA A 136 -1.45 6.53 4.22
CA ALA A 136 -2.37 6.06 3.19
C ALA A 136 -2.33 4.51 3.05
N SER A 137 -2.43 3.99 1.83
CA SER A 137 -2.46 2.55 1.56
C SER A 137 -1.17 1.77 1.90
N ILE A 138 -0.12 2.40 2.46
CA ILE A 138 0.97 1.64 3.08
C ILE A 138 0.44 0.77 4.21
N THR A 139 -0.63 1.21 4.88
CA THR A 139 -1.44 0.46 5.85
C THR A 139 -1.71 -0.99 5.44
N LYS A 140 -1.92 -1.26 4.13
CA LYS A 140 -2.25 -2.60 3.63
C LYS A 140 -1.15 -3.65 3.81
N LEU A 141 0.08 -3.24 4.09
CA LEU A 141 1.13 -4.19 4.53
C LEU A 141 0.80 -4.74 5.92
N MET A 142 0.38 -3.88 6.86
CA MET A 142 -0.07 -4.32 8.18
C MET A 142 -1.36 -5.14 8.09
N THR A 143 -2.31 -4.73 7.26
CA THR A 143 -3.52 -5.50 6.97
C THR A 143 -3.19 -6.91 6.53
N ALA A 144 -2.25 -7.07 5.60
CA ALA A 144 -1.84 -8.38 5.11
C ALA A 144 -1.16 -9.24 6.19
N MET A 145 -0.27 -8.65 7.00
CA MET A 145 0.36 -9.36 8.11
C MET A 145 -0.68 -9.88 9.11
N VAL A 146 -1.65 -9.04 9.51
CA VAL A 146 -2.69 -9.44 10.48
C VAL A 146 -3.62 -10.51 9.90
N VAL A 147 -3.99 -10.42 8.62
CA VAL A 147 -4.80 -11.46 7.96
C VAL A 147 -4.06 -12.80 7.95
N LEU A 148 -2.77 -12.79 7.63
CA LEU A 148 -1.96 -14.03 7.57
C LEU A 148 -1.71 -14.61 8.96
N ASP A 149 -1.48 -13.78 9.97
CA ASP A 149 -1.32 -14.21 11.36
C ASP A 149 -2.62 -14.75 11.95
N GLY A 150 -3.78 -14.30 11.46
CA GLY A 150 -5.09 -14.75 11.90
C GLY A 150 -5.42 -16.19 11.55
N GLY A 151 -4.63 -16.84 10.69
CA GLY A 151 -4.74 -18.26 10.35
C GLY A 151 -6.04 -18.68 9.68
N GLN A 152 -6.88 -17.73 9.24
CA GLN A 152 -8.12 -18.02 8.53
C GLN A 152 -7.82 -18.63 7.14
N SER A 153 -8.69 -19.54 6.67
CA SER A 153 -8.52 -20.17 5.36
C SER A 153 -8.38 -19.12 4.24
N LEU A 154 -7.32 -19.25 3.45
CA LEU A 154 -7.10 -18.40 2.28
C LEU A 154 -8.06 -18.72 1.13
N SER A 155 -8.64 -19.92 1.11
CA SER A 155 -9.65 -20.36 0.14
C SER A 155 -11.07 -19.95 0.52
N GLU A 156 -11.29 -19.38 1.71
CA GLU A 156 -12.60 -18.90 2.13
C GLU A 156 -13.05 -17.76 1.22
N GLU A 157 -14.28 -17.90 0.67
CA GLU A 157 -14.91 -16.88 -0.15
C GLU A 157 -15.49 -15.75 0.71
N ILE A 158 -15.15 -14.52 0.37
CA ILE A 158 -15.64 -13.30 1.01
C ILE A 158 -16.42 -12.50 -0.04
N VAL A 159 -17.61 -12.06 0.34
CA VAL A 159 -18.47 -11.23 -0.51
C VAL A 159 -18.20 -9.75 -0.27
N ILE A 160 -18.04 -8.97 -1.33
CA ILE A 160 -17.98 -7.51 -1.25
C ILE A 160 -19.39 -6.97 -0.95
N THR A 161 -19.55 -6.29 0.17
CA THR A 161 -20.82 -5.74 0.64
C THR A 161 -20.83 -4.20 0.65
N GLU A 162 -21.96 -3.61 1.04
CA GLU A 162 -22.06 -2.15 1.20
C GLU A 162 -21.12 -1.61 2.28
N ASP A 163 -20.80 -2.41 3.30
CA ASP A 163 -19.83 -2.06 4.36
C ASP A 163 -18.40 -1.87 3.82
N ASP A 164 -18.12 -2.35 2.60
CA ASP A 164 -16.81 -2.20 1.96
C ASP A 164 -16.72 -0.95 1.07
N LEU A 165 -17.80 -0.16 1.01
CA LEU A 165 -17.79 1.11 0.29
C LEU A 165 -16.97 2.15 1.04
N ASP A 166 -16.16 2.90 0.29
CA ASP A 166 -15.42 4.03 0.84
C ASP A 166 -16.35 5.22 1.11
N THR A 167 -16.70 5.43 2.37
CA THR A 167 -17.48 6.56 2.85
C THR A 167 -16.64 7.76 3.30
N ILE A 168 -15.29 7.61 3.33
CA ILE A 168 -14.35 8.63 3.83
C ILE A 168 -13.88 9.53 2.69
N LYS A 169 -13.46 8.95 1.57
CA LYS A 169 -12.87 9.65 0.43
C LYS A 169 -13.66 9.50 -0.87
N GLY A 170 -14.65 8.61 -0.89
CA GLY A 170 -15.45 8.31 -2.07
C GLY A 170 -14.66 7.69 -3.23
N THR A 171 -13.60 6.92 -2.93
CA THR A 171 -12.78 6.28 -3.96
C THR A 171 -13.56 5.20 -4.70
N GLY A 172 -13.41 5.17 -6.03
CA GLY A 172 -13.95 4.11 -6.85
C GLY A 172 -13.19 2.78 -6.69
N SER A 173 -13.87 1.68 -7.03
CA SER A 173 -13.27 0.34 -7.11
C SER A 173 -13.90 -0.44 -8.26
N ARG A 174 -13.14 -1.34 -8.86
CA ARG A 174 -13.64 -2.30 -9.87
C ARG A 174 -14.35 -3.48 -9.25
N LEU A 175 -14.13 -3.76 -7.96
CA LEU A 175 -14.85 -4.80 -7.22
C LEU A 175 -16.29 -4.35 -6.96
N ALA A 176 -17.23 -4.83 -7.76
CA ALA A 176 -18.65 -4.50 -7.61
C ALA A 176 -19.24 -5.16 -6.35
N LEU A 177 -20.32 -4.58 -5.80
CA LEU A 177 -21.10 -5.22 -4.73
C LEU A 177 -21.60 -6.60 -5.18
N GLY A 178 -21.54 -7.58 -4.29
CA GLY A 178 -21.89 -8.98 -4.56
C GLY A 178 -20.77 -9.79 -5.21
N THR A 179 -19.63 -9.19 -5.57
CA THR A 179 -18.45 -9.94 -6.04
C THR A 179 -17.96 -10.88 -4.95
N ARG A 180 -17.73 -12.15 -5.30
CA ARG A 180 -17.18 -13.18 -4.43
C ARG A 180 -15.74 -13.45 -4.82
N LEU A 181 -14.82 -13.35 -3.88
CA LEU A 181 -13.40 -13.63 -4.07
C LEU A 181 -12.88 -14.37 -2.86
N THR A 182 -11.89 -15.23 -3.07
CA THR A 182 -11.21 -15.87 -1.96
C THR A 182 -10.42 -14.85 -1.14
N ARG A 183 -10.15 -15.14 0.12
CA ARG A 183 -9.28 -14.33 0.99
C ARG A 183 -7.91 -14.10 0.34
N GLU A 184 -7.36 -15.12 -0.33
CA GLU A 184 -6.10 -15.01 -1.07
C GLU A 184 -6.20 -13.99 -2.20
N GLN A 185 -7.26 -14.04 -3.02
CA GLN A 185 -7.48 -13.07 -4.11
C GLN A 185 -7.65 -11.66 -3.59
N LEU A 186 -8.37 -11.46 -2.48
CA LEU A 186 -8.52 -10.15 -1.86
C LEU A 186 -7.18 -9.62 -1.34
N LEU A 187 -6.35 -10.46 -0.69
CA LEU A 187 -4.98 -10.10 -0.27
C LEU A 187 -4.13 -9.68 -1.46
N HIS A 188 -4.18 -10.45 -2.56
CA HIS A 188 -3.44 -10.14 -3.77
C HIS A 188 -3.84 -8.77 -4.33
N LEU A 189 -5.13 -8.52 -4.50
CA LEU A 189 -5.63 -7.24 -5.02
C LEU A 189 -5.34 -6.06 -4.08
N ALA A 190 -5.42 -6.25 -2.76
CA ALA A 190 -5.11 -5.22 -1.78
C ALA A 190 -3.63 -4.81 -1.82
N LEU A 191 -2.71 -5.77 -2.00
CA LEU A 191 -1.27 -5.51 -2.03
C LEU A 191 -0.80 -4.98 -3.39
N MET A 192 -1.15 -5.65 -4.48
CA MET A 192 -0.71 -5.34 -5.84
C MET A 192 -1.35 -4.06 -6.38
N SER A 193 -2.68 -4.05 -6.49
CA SER A 193 -3.43 -2.94 -7.10
C SER A 193 -3.98 -1.94 -6.10
N SER A 194 -3.72 -2.17 -4.80
CA SER A 194 -4.16 -1.28 -3.71
C SER A 194 -5.69 -1.15 -3.59
N GLU A 195 -6.44 -2.21 -3.94
CA GLU A 195 -7.91 -2.20 -3.88
C GLU A 195 -8.42 -1.96 -2.45
N ASN A 196 -9.21 -0.88 -2.28
CA ASN A 196 -9.72 -0.49 -0.98
C ASN A 196 -10.82 -1.43 -0.50
N ARG A 197 -11.76 -1.82 -1.40
CA ARG A 197 -12.82 -2.77 -1.03
C ARG A 197 -12.26 -4.14 -0.65
N ALA A 198 -11.17 -4.57 -1.27
CA ALA A 198 -10.50 -5.81 -0.86
C ALA A 198 -9.93 -5.70 0.56
N ALA A 199 -9.24 -4.61 0.88
CA ALA A 199 -8.69 -4.39 2.22
C ALA A 199 -9.78 -4.21 3.29
N SER A 200 -10.91 -3.55 2.95
CA SER A 200 -12.07 -3.41 3.82
C SER A 200 -12.69 -4.79 4.12
N ALA A 201 -13.00 -5.57 3.09
CA ALA A 201 -13.59 -6.90 3.22
C ALA A 201 -12.72 -7.86 4.05
N LEU A 202 -11.40 -7.79 3.90
CA LEU A 202 -10.45 -8.54 4.72
C LEU A 202 -10.54 -8.16 6.20
N GLY A 203 -10.57 -6.86 6.52
CA GLY A 203 -10.71 -6.38 7.89
C GLY A 203 -12.07 -6.71 8.50
N ARG A 204 -13.16 -6.54 7.73
CA ARG A 204 -14.53 -6.85 8.16
C ARG A 204 -14.73 -8.34 8.43
N SER A 205 -14.14 -9.23 7.60
CA SER A 205 -14.26 -10.68 7.73
C SER A 205 -13.34 -11.29 8.80
N TYR A 206 -12.60 -10.49 9.52
CA TYR A 206 -11.78 -10.96 10.64
C TYR A 206 -12.66 -11.38 11.83
N PRO A 207 -12.26 -12.39 12.63
CA PRO A 207 -13.01 -12.76 13.83
C PRO A 207 -13.20 -11.58 14.78
N GLY A 208 -14.45 -11.25 15.07
CA GLY A 208 -14.82 -10.05 15.85
C GLY A 208 -14.93 -8.76 15.02
N GLY A 209 -14.85 -8.86 13.68
CA GLY A 209 -15.08 -7.77 12.75
C GLY A 209 -13.99 -6.70 12.71
N ILE A 210 -14.29 -5.57 12.08
CA ILE A 210 -13.32 -4.50 11.83
C ILE A 210 -12.71 -3.91 13.12
N ALA A 211 -13.47 -3.80 14.20
CA ALA A 211 -12.94 -3.27 15.48
C ALA A 211 -11.88 -4.20 16.08
N ALA A 212 -12.10 -5.53 16.05
CA ALA A 212 -11.13 -6.52 16.49
C ALA A 212 -9.90 -6.52 15.56
N PHE A 213 -10.11 -6.37 14.26
CA PHE A 213 -9.04 -6.29 13.28
C PHE A 213 -8.11 -5.09 13.51
N VAL A 214 -8.67 -3.89 13.68
CA VAL A 214 -7.89 -2.67 13.97
C VAL A 214 -7.14 -2.79 15.31
N LYS A 215 -7.76 -3.40 16.32
CA LYS A 215 -7.07 -3.74 17.58
C LYS A 215 -5.89 -4.67 17.33
N ALA A 216 -6.06 -5.72 16.50
CA ALA A 216 -4.98 -6.65 16.13
C ALA A 216 -3.85 -5.94 15.34
N MET A 217 -4.17 -5.02 14.41
CA MET A 217 -3.18 -4.20 13.73
C MET A 217 -2.31 -3.40 14.70
N ASN A 218 -2.91 -2.76 15.69
CA ASN A 218 -2.18 -1.98 16.69
C ASN A 218 -1.41 -2.86 17.69
N VAL A 219 -1.89 -4.08 17.99
CA VAL A 219 -1.12 -5.08 18.73
C VAL A 219 0.11 -5.51 17.93
N LYS A 220 -0.07 -5.87 16.66
CA LYS A 220 1.04 -6.25 15.77
C LYS A 220 2.06 -5.11 15.62
N ALA A 221 1.61 -3.86 15.51
CA ALA A 221 2.50 -2.70 15.45
C ALA A 221 3.44 -2.66 16.66
N ARG A 222 2.91 -2.83 17.88
CA ARG A 222 3.75 -2.91 19.10
C ARG A 222 4.71 -4.09 19.09
N LEU A 223 4.25 -5.27 18.64
CA LEU A 223 5.08 -6.49 18.59
C LEU A 223 6.27 -6.36 17.63
N VAL A 224 6.14 -5.57 16.55
CA VAL A 224 7.22 -5.31 15.60
C VAL A 224 7.96 -3.99 15.88
N GLY A 225 7.73 -3.38 17.06
CA GLY A 225 8.48 -2.21 17.54
C GLY A 225 8.15 -0.90 16.84
N LEU A 226 6.90 -0.71 16.38
CA LEU A 226 6.45 0.52 15.71
C LEU A 226 5.89 1.49 16.77
N GLY A 227 6.76 2.33 17.34
CA GLY A 227 6.41 3.25 18.42
C GLY A 227 5.57 4.46 17.97
N ASP A 228 5.81 4.91 16.74
CA ASP A 228 5.17 6.10 16.15
C ASP A 228 3.97 5.74 15.25
N THR A 229 3.58 4.45 15.22
CA THR A 229 2.59 3.95 14.28
C THR A 229 1.25 3.68 14.94
N ARG A 230 0.19 4.13 14.29
CA ARG A 230 -1.19 3.90 14.71
C ARG A 230 -2.07 3.59 13.51
N PHE A 231 -2.98 2.63 13.69
CA PHE A 231 -3.97 2.23 12.70
C PHE A 231 -5.39 2.48 13.22
N SER A 232 -6.25 3.01 12.35
CA SER A 232 -7.66 3.28 12.60
C SER A 232 -8.58 2.53 11.63
N ASP A 233 -8.05 2.13 10.46
CA ASP A 233 -8.75 1.29 9.48
C ASP A 233 -7.80 0.30 8.78
N SER A 234 -8.37 -0.63 8.00
CA SER A 234 -7.62 -1.64 7.24
C SER A 234 -7.15 -1.16 5.87
N THR A 235 -7.61 0.00 5.41
CA THR A 235 -7.41 0.48 4.03
C THR A 235 -6.33 1.56 3.90
N GLY A 236 -6.19 2.41 4.93
CA GLY A 236 -5.39 3.62 4.92
C GLY A 236 -6.10 4.82 4.28
N LEU A 237 -7.43 4.80 4.19
CA LEU A 237 -8.22 5.94 3.75
C LEU A 237 -8.42 6.96 4.86
N ASP A 238 -8.46 6.49 6.10
CA ASP A 238 -8.47 7.36 7.27
C ASP A 238 -7.08 7.99 7.45
N PRO A 239 -6.95 9.34 7.43
CA PRO A 239 -5.68 10.01 7.62
C PRO A 239 -5.06 9.83 9.01
N THR A 240 -5.80 9.29 9.96
CA THR A 240 -5.29 8.93 11.30
C THR A 240 -4.51 7.62 11.32
N ASN A 241 -4.43 6.87 10.20
CA ASN A 241 -3.41 5.87 9.98
C ASN A 241 -2.06 6.57 9.75
N VAL A 242 -1.25 6.61 10.77
CA VAL A 242 0.01 7.36 10.78
C VAL A 242 1.21 6.48 11.12
N SER A 243 2.39 6.91 10.69
CA SER A 243 3.66 6.27 11.03
C SER A 243 4.82 7.23 10.76
N SER A 244 6.00 6.94 11.32
CA SER A 244 7.25 7.59 10.92
C SER A 244 7.97 6.79 9.82
N PRO A 245 8.82 7.41 8.99
CA PRO A 245 9.68 6.69 8.04
C PRO A 245 10.49 5.57 8.71
N ARG A 246 11.03 5.77 9.91
CA ARG A 246 11.78 4.74 10.66
C ARG A 246 10.91 3.55 11.02
N ASP A 247 9.70 3.76 11.46
CA ASP A 247 8.75 2.68 11.75
C ASP A 247 8.36 1.92 10.48
N LEU A 248 8.19 2.65 9.35
CA LEU A 248 7.91 2.00 8.07
C LEU A 248 9.05 1.10 7.61
N VAL A 249 10.32 1.41 7.92
CA VAL A 249 11.44 0.48 7.68
C VAL A 249 11.23 -0.82 8.45
N ARG A 250 10.90 -0.76 9.74
CA ARG A 250 10.62 -1.94 10.57
C ARG A 250 9.41 -2.72 10.03
N MET A 251 8.35 -2.01 9.64
CA MET A 251 7.16 -2.63 9.07
C MET A 251 7.45 -3.36 7.75
N VAL A 252 8.23 -2.77 6.83
CA VAL A 252 8.64 -3.40 5.56
C VAL A 252 9.54 -4.61 5.85
N SER A 253 10.48 -4.49 6.78
CA SER A 253 11.33 -5.61 7.20
C SER A 253 10.48 -6.78 7.73
N ALA A 254 9.52 -6.52 8.61
CA ALA A 254 8.60 -7.54 9.11
C ALA A 254 7.74 -8.13 7.98
N ALA A 255 7.16 -7.30 7.11
CA ALA A 255 6.34 -7.74 5.99
C ALA A 255 7.12 -8.62 5.01
N SER A 256 8.42 -8.38 4.85
CA SER A 256 9.29 -9.16 3.94
C SER A 256 9.53 -10.61 4.40
N THR A 257 9.21 -10.93 5.65
CA THR A 257 9.31 -12.32 6.15
C THR A 257 8.15 -13.20 5.67
N TYR A 258 7.05 -12.59 5.16
CA TYR A 258 5.87 -13.31 4.67
C TYR A 258 6.00 -13.60 3.17
N PRO A 259 6.09 -14.88 2.73
CA PRO A 259 6.23 -15.23 1.32
C PRO A 259 5.09 -14.69 0.45
N LEU A 260 3.85 -14.72 0.96
CA LEU A 260 2.68 -14.22 0.22
C LEU A 260 2.70 -12.70 0.05
N ILE A 261 3.18 -11.95 1.05
CA ILE A 261 3.31 -10.49 0.92
C ILE A 261 4.35 -10.17 -0.16
N ARG A 262 5.49 -10.84 -0.19
CA ARG A 262 6.48 -10.66 -1.25
C ARG A 262 5.85 -10.93 -2.61
N ARG A 263 5.27 -12.13 -2.80
CA ARG A 263 4.65 -12.55 -4.07
C ARG A 263 3.59 -11.55 -4.55
N PHE A 264 2.66 -11.18 -3.68
CA PHE A 264 1.52 -10.36 -4.08
C PHE A 264 1.87 -8.89 -4.28
N SER A 265 2.73 -8.31 -3.45
CA SER A 265 3.11 -6.91 -3.57
C SER A 265 4.00 -6.63 -4.78
N THR A 266 4.62 -7.67 -5.36
CA THR A 266 5.51 -7.57 -6.53
C THR A 266 4.92 -8.19 -7.79
N SER A 267 3.73 -8.76 -7.76
CA SER A 267 3.01 -9.19 -8.97
C SER A 267 2.80 -8.00 -9.91
N SER A 268 3.07 -8.18 -11.20
CA SER A 268 2.94 -7.11 -12.20
C SER A 268 1.49 -6.75 -12.50
N GLU A 269 0.65 -7.77 -12.65
CA GLU A 269 -0.78 -7.68 -12.94
C GLU A 269 -1.51 -8.99 -12.63
N ASP A 270 -2.83 -8.89 -12.57
CA ASP A 270 -3.75 -10.02 -12.41
C ASP A 270 -5.06 -9.75 -13.16
N HIS A 271 -5.78 -10.81 -13.48
CA HIS A 271 -7.07 -10.78 -14.17
C HIS A 271 -8.12 -11.49 -13.33
N VAL A 272 -9.14 -10.76 -12.95
CA VAL A 272 -10.20 -11.26 -12.07
C VAL A 272 -11.55 -11.15 -12.77
N GLU A 273 -12.34 -12.21 -12.74
CA GLU A 273 -13.70 -12.19 -13.26
C GLU A 273 -14.63 -11.50 -12.26
N ILE A 274 -15.35 -10.47 -12.73
CA ILE A 274 -16.32 -9.71 -11.95
C ILE A 274 -17.58 -9.58 -12.79
N ARG A 275 -18.68 -10.16 -12.31
CA ARG A 275 -19.97 -10.16 -13.00
C ARG A 275 -19.88 -10.67 -14.45
N GLY A 276 -19.19 -11.79 -14.66
CA GLY A 276 -19.03 -12.42 -15.98
C GLY A 276 -18.10 -11.69 -16.93
N ARG A 277 -17.28 -10.73 -16.45
CA ARG A 277 -16.28 -10.01 -17.25
C ARG A 277 -14.91 -10.04 -16.60
N MET A 278 -13.88 -10.28 -17.41
CA MET A 278 -12.50 -10.21 -16.95
C MET A 278 -12.05 -8.76 -16.78
N HIS A 279 -11.57 -8.43 -15.58
CA HIS A 279 -11.02 -7.12 -15.25
C HIS A 279 -9.53 -7.26 -14.96
N ARG A 280 -8.73 -6.46 -15.66
CA ARG A 280 -7.29 -6.38 -15.42
C ARG A 280 -6.99 -5.46 -14.25
N PHE A 281 -6.17 -5.94 -13.32
CA PHE A 281 -5.59 -5.19 -12.21
C PHE A 281 -4.07 -5.14 -12.38
N GLY A 282 -3.47 -3.98 -12.24
CA GLY A 282 -2.02 -3.81 -12.38
C GLY A 282 -1.38 -3.29 -11.11
N ASN A 283 -0.10 -3.59 -10.93
CA ASN A 283 0.67 -3.08 -9.81
C ASN A 283 0.74 -1.54 -9.84
N THR A 284 0.55 -0.94 -8.68
CA THR A 284 0.58 0.53 -8.52
C THR A 284 2.00 1.11 -8.54
N ASN A 285 3.03 0.28 -8.31
CA ASN A 285 4.43 0.64 -8.50
C ASN A 285 4.92 0.15 -9.86
N SER A 286 5.21 1.08 -10.79
CA SER A 286 5.70 0.74 -12.12
C SER A 286 7.09 0.09 -12.13
N LEU A 287 7.90 0.30 -11.09
CA LEU A 287 9.25 -0.29 -10.99
C LEU A 287 9.21 -1.80 -10.90
N VAL A 288 8.12 -2.40 -10.41
CA VAL A 288 7.93 -3.86 -10.37
C VAL A 288 8.01 -4.51 -11.76
N ARG A 289 7.69 -3.75 -12.80
CA ARG A 289 7.75 -4.24 -14.20
C ARG A 289 9.07 -3.92 -14.90
N SER A 290 9.97 -3.19 -14.23
CA SER A 290 11.27 -2.84 -14.80
C SER A 290 12.27 -3.98 -14.59
N PRO A 291 12.96 -4.48 -15.61
CA PRO A 291 13.97 -5.51 -15.47
C PRO A 291 15.21 -5.04 -14.69
N GLU A 292 15.36 -3.72 -14.53
CA GLU A 292 16.48 -3.14 -13.78
C GLU A 292 16.27 -3.21 -12.25
N TRP A 293 15.13 -3.69 -11.79
CA TRP A 293 14.76 -3.73 -10.39
C TRP A 293 14.44 -5.14 -9.91
N GLU A 294 15.12 -5.57 -8.87
CA GLU A 294 14.78 -6.76 -8.10
C GLU A 294 14.12 -6.32 -6.79
N ILE A 295 12.78 -6.39 -6.73
CA ILE A 295 11.96 -5.90 -5.62
C ILE A 295 11.33 -7.08 -4.90
N ASP A 296 11.57 -7.18 -3.58
CA ASP A 296 11.00 -8.22 -2.73
C ASP A 296 9.67 -7.79 -2.10
N VAL A 297 9.50 -6.52 -1.74
CA VAL A 297 8.27 -5.94 -1.18
C VAL A 297 8.04 -4.57 -1.79
N SER A 298 6.80 -4.25 -2.11
CA SER A 298 6.42 -2.93 -2.61
C SER A 298 5.02 -2.53 -2.15
N LYS A 299 4.86 -1.28 -1.72
CA LYS A 299 3.53 -0.69 -1.52
C LYS A 299 3.54 0.80 -1.77
N THR A 300 2.56 1.27 -2.53
CA THR A 300 2.32 2.70 -2.73
C THR A 300 1.14 3.17 -1.89
N GLY A 301 1.14 4.46 -1.53
CA GLY A 301 0.03 5.13 -0.87
C GLY A 301 -0.26 6.48 -1.49
N TYR A 302 -1.51 6.92 -1.40
CA TYR A 302 -1.94 8.26 -1.71
C TYR A 302 -3.30 8.58 -1.09
N ILE A 303 -3.35 9.58 -0.27
CA ILE A 303 -4.49 10.42 0.06
C ILE A 303 -3.99 11.86 0.06
N ARG A 304 -4.88 12.86 0.07
CA ARG A 304 -4.47 14.28 0.04
C ARG A 304 -3.56 14.62 1.22
N GLU A 305 -3.87 14.11 2.40
CA GLU A 305 -3.18 14.38 3.67
C GLU A 305 -1.81 13.71 3.78
N ALA A 306 -1.60 12.59 3.07
CA ALA A 306 -0.35 11.85 3.07
C ALA A 306 0.61 12.24 1.95
N GLY A 307 0.11 12.97 0.93
CA GLY A 307 0.85 13.06 -0.31
C GLY A 307 1.05 11.69 -0.97
N ARG A 308 2.01 11.56 -1.84
CA ARG A 308 2.34 10.27 -2.47
C ARG A 308 3.44 9.56 -1.69
N CYS A 309 3.16 8.33 -1.29
CA CYS A 309 4.07 7.49 -0.52
C CYS A 309 4.50 6.25 -1.31
N LEU A 310 5.71 5.79 -1.08
CA LEU A 310 6.25 4.52 -1.56
C LEU A 310 7.12 3.91 -0.48
N VAL A 311 6.87 2.66 -0.18
CA VAL A 311 7.84 1.83 0.55
C VAL A 311 8.19 0.63 -0.31
N MET A 312 9.46 0.25 -0.30
CA MET A 312 9.90 -0.97 -0.97
C MET A 312 11.19 -1.53 -0.35
N GLN A 313 11.32 -2.84 -0.44
CA GLN A 313 12.56 -3.55 -0.24
C GLN A 313 13.05 -3.99 -1.61
N ALA A 314 14.27 -3.64 -1.96
CA ALA A 314 14.87 -3.99 -3.23
C ALA A 314 16.31 -4.46 -3.03
N ARG A 315 16.82 -5.26 -3.99
CA ARG A 315 18.23 -5.63 -4.04
C ARG A 315 18.98 -4.59 -4.87
N LEU A 316 19.91 -3.89 -4.24
CA LEU A 316 20.80 -2.91 -4.86
C LEU A 316 22.24 -3.26 -4.48
N LEU A 317 23.15 -3.34 -5.46
CA LEU A 317 24.56 -3.73 -5.22
C LEU A 317 24.69 -5.04 -4.40
N ASN A 318 23.87 -6.04 -4.70
CA ASN A 318 23.78 -7.32 -4.00
C ASN A 318 23.38 -7.21 -2.51
N GLN A 319 22.88 -6.06 -2.06
CA GLN A 319 22.41 -5.83 -0.69
C GLN A 319 20.91 -5.56 -0.69
N ARG A 320 20.21 -6.04 0.35
CA ARG A 320 18.81 -5.67 0.55
C ARG A 320 18.74 -4.28 1.16
N VAL A 321 18.11 -3.37 0.43
CA VAL A 321 17.91 -1.98 0.84
C VAL A 321 16.42 -1.72 0.99
N ILE A 322 16.02 -1.13 2.11
CA ILE A 322 14.66 -0.65 2.33
C ILE A 322 14.64 0.84 2.01
N ILE A 323 13.72 1.23 1.13
CA ILE A 323 13.49 2.60 0.70
C ILE A 323 12.08 3.02 1.16
N VAL A 324 12.01 4.09 1.93
CA VAL A 324 10.76 4.73 2.37
C VAL A 324 10.75 6.15 1.86
N LEU A 325 9.73 6.51 1.09
CA LEU A 325 9.51 7.84 0.53
C LEU A 325 8.10 8.29 0.90
N MET A 326 7.98 9.42 1.60
CA MET A 326 6.71 9.95 2.09
C MET A 326 6.48 11.38 1.65
N ASP A 327 5.21 11.75 1.53
CA ASP A 327 4.77 13.09 1.18
C ASP A 327 5.51 13.65 -0.05
N SER A 328 5.48 12.87 -1.15
CA SER A 328 6.06 13.30 -2.42
C SER A 328 5.04 14.09 -3.22
N GLU A 329 5.41 15.27 -3.68
CA GLU A 329 4.61 16.06 -4.62
C GLU A 329 4.68 15.48 -6.04
N GLY A 330 3.56 15.53 -6.76
CA GLY A 330 3.49 15.09 -8.16
C GLY A 330 3.42 13.57 -8.37
N ARG A 331 2.88 13.21 -9.53
CA ARG A 331 2.48 11.81 -9.83
C ARG A 331 3.66 10.83 -9.85
N TYR A 332 4.81 11.25 -10.33
CA TYR A 332 5.96 10.39 -10.59
C TYR A 332 7.14 10.61 -9.64
N THR A 333 7.05 11.58 -8.74
CA THR A 333 8.16 12.01 -7.88
C THR A 333 8.74 10.87 -7.06
N ARG A 334 7.91 10.10 -6.33
CA ARG A 334 8.38 8.98 -5.51
C ARG A 334 9.10 7.90 -6.33
N THR A 335 8.64 7.65 -7.57
CA THR A 335 9.29 6.68 -8.47
C THR A 335 10.62 7.25 -9.00
N ALA A 336 10.65 8.53 -9.36
CA ALA A 336 11.88 9.20 -9.79
C ALA A 336 12.91 9.28 -8.65
N ASP A 337 12.46 9.53 -7.41
CA ASP A 337 13.35 9.53 -6.25
C ASP A 337 13.96 8.15 -5.98
N ALA A 338 13.16 7.08 -6.10
CA ALA A 338 13.68 5.72 -6.00
C ALA A 338 14.77 5.44 -7.08
N VAL A 339 14.56 5.90 -8.32
CA VAL A 339 15.55 5.79 -9.40
C VAL A 339 16.80 6.64 -9.11
N ARG A 340 16.65 7.84 -8.55
CA ARG A 340 17.80 8.68 -8.14
C ARG A 340 18.63 8.00 -7.06
N ILE A 341 17.97 7.41 -6.05
CA ILE A 341 18.63 6.65 -4.98
C ILE A 341 19.44 5.49 -5.57
N LYS A 342 18.84 4.68 -6.47
CA LYS A 342 19.51 3.55 -7.11
C LYS A 342 20.76 4.01 -7.86
N LYS A 343 20.61 4.99 -8.77
CA LYS A 343 21.73 5.52 -9.57
C LYS A 343 22.85 6.10 -8.70
N TRP A 344 22.48 6.80 -7.63
CA TRP A 344 23.46 7.36 -6.70
C TRP A 344 24.22 6.26 -5.96
N LEU A 345 23.54 5.24 -5.44
CA LEU A 345 24.19 4.10 -4.79
C LEU A 345 25.16 3.38 -5.74
N GLU A 346 24.75 3.16 -6.99
CA GLU A 346 25.59 2.55 -8.01
C GLU A 346 26.86 3.37 -8.31
N ALA A 347 26.71 4.71 -8.40
CA ALA A 347 27.85 5.61 -8.62
C ALA A 347 28.82 5.62 -7.43
N VAL A 348 28.33 5.71 -6.20
CA VAL A 348 29.14 5.69 -4.98
C VAL A 348 29.82 4.33 -4.80
N GLY A 349 29.09 3.24 -5.08
CA GLY A 349 29.64 1.88 -5.05
C GLY A 349 30.77 1.69 -6.05
N ALA A 350 30.60 2.19 -7.29
CA ALA A 350 31.64 2.14 -8.32
C ALA A 350 32.90 2.92 -7.93
N GLN A 351 32.74 4.11 -7.31
CA GLN A 351 33.86 4.92 -6.83
C GLN A 351 34.64 4.22 -5.71
N ARG A 352 33.96 3.55 -4.77
CA ARG A 352 34.60 2.78 -3.71
C ARG A 352 35.42 1.63 -4.28
N VAL A 353 34.91 0.91 -5.28
CA VAL A 353 35.63 -0.18 -5.95
C VAL A 353 36.85 0.35 -6.72
N ALA A 354 36.70 1.47 -7.44
CA ALA A 354 37.81 2.09 -8.17
C ALA A 354 38.92 2.62 -7.24
N GLY A 355 38.56 3.15 -6.05
CA GLY A 355 39.52 3.60 -5.03
C GLY A 355 40.22 2.47 -4.25
N LEU A 356 39.70 1.24 -4.35
CA LEU A 356 40.31 0.03 -3.76
C LEU A 356 41.16 -0.75 -4.76
N ALA A 357 41.21 -0.37 -6.05
CA ALA A 357 42.13 -0.95 -7.02
C ALA A 357 43.55 -0.65 -6.55
N PRO A 358 44.44 -1.67 -6.36
CA PRO A 358 45.82 -1.42 -6.00
C PRO A 358 46.42 -0.53 -7.07
N GLY A 359 46.99 0.63 -6.65
CA GLY A 359 47.70 1.48 -7.56
C GLY A 359 48.79 0.62 -8.22
N GLU A 360 48.79 0.55 -9.54
CA GLU A 360 49.91 0.14 -10.33
C GLU A 360 51.04 1.16 -10.07
N ASN A 361 51.76 0.96 -8.99
CA ASN A 361 53.04 1.56 -8.82
C ASN A 361 54.07 0.63 -9.46
N GLY A 362 54.42 0.96 -10.72
CA GLY A 362 55.59 0.44 -11.41
C GLY A 362 56.91 0.92 -10.80
#